data_c0f29d0b3941891ff158796d39fc6843
#
_entry.id   c0f29d0b3941891ff158796d39fc6843
#
_cell.length_a   1.000
_cell.length_b   1.000
_cell.length_c   1.000
_cell.angle_alpha   90.00
_cell.angle_beta   90.00
_cell.angle_gamma   90.00
#
_symmetry.space_group_name_H-M   'P 1'
#
loop_
_entity.id
_entity.type
_entity.pdbx_description
1 polymer ?
#
loop_
_entity_poly.entity_id
_entity_poly.type
_entity_poly.pdbx_seq_one_letter_code
_entity_poly.pdbx_strand_id
1 'polypeptide(L)'
;MLALLAVGAAPPPPEPVDLLIRGGTVYTGSEAPFTGDVAIAGDRIVAVGRRLPGPAKRIVDARGMVVAPGFIDPHTHAGEDLASSDARTRLVPAFLMQGVTTAFIGNDGGGEVDVAKVLGGAAARPVGINYAAYVGFGAVRRKVLGAVDRAPGEDELRRMRGLVAQAMCQGALGLSTGLFYAPQSFARTGEVVELAREAGRRGGVYDSHIRDESSYTIGLAAAIDEAIAIGREAGLPVNISHIKALGVDVHGQAPAIVAKVEAARRAGQAVTADQYPWSASGTSLTAALVPLWAQDGGRPKLLERLDDPRLAARLRADMAENLRRRGGAQSLLVTEGALAGRTLADIAKGSGDPIAAAIAVIREGDPAVASFNQAEPDIRAFMRRPWVMTGSDASTGHPRTFGSFARKYSKYVVAERVVTLRQFIERSSTLAADTFGLEGRGRLKAGAYADLVVFDPKRFSARATYARPALTAAGVSTVVVNGVLAVDRGALTGRAAGRALPHRPTPGTCP
;
A
#
# COMPACT_ATOMS: atom_id res chain seq x y z
N MET A 1 -35.91 59.53 37.18
CA MET A 1 -35.06 58.34 37.01
C MET A 1 -35.07 57.93 35.52
N LEU A 2 -34.00 58.32 34.77
CA LEU A 2 -33.81 57.89 33.40
C LEU A 2 -33.06 56.54 33.45
N ALA A 3 -33.68 55.47 32.90
CA ALA A 3 -33.00 54.20 32.73
C ALA A 3 -32.17 54.25 31.42
N LEU A 4 -30.83 54.21 31.54
CA LEU A 4 -29.95 54.00 30.41
C LEU A 4 -30.09 52.52 29.95
N LEU A 5 -30.66 52.33 28.79
CA LEU A 5 -30.58 51.07 28.05
C LEU A 5 -29.15 50.89 27.53
N ALA A 6 -28.42 49.94 28.13
CA ALA A 6 -27.13 49.52 27.58
C ALA A 6 -27.38 48.73 26.27
N VAL A 7 -27.03 49.33 25.15
CA VAL A 7 -26.98 48.62 23.85
C VAL A 7 -25.78 47.68 23.90
N GLY A 8 -26.05 46.40 24.13
CA GLY A 8 -25.04 45.34 24.04
C GLY A 8 -24.44 45.33 22.64
N ALA A 9 -23.11 45.41 22.52
CA ALA A 9 -22.42 45.30 21.29
C ALA A 9 -22.73 43.93 20.65
N ALA A 10 -23.11 43.92 19.38
CA ALA A 10 -23.32 42.70 18.64
C ALA A 10 -22.03 41.84 18.70
N PRO A 11 -22.14 40.51 18.86
CA PRO A 11 -20.93 39.69 18.83
C PRO A 11 -20.17 39.91 17.53
N PRO A 12 -18.83 39.89 17.57
CA PRO A 12 -18.01 40.10 16.37
C PRO A 12 -18.42 39.02 15.33
N PRO A 13 -18.38 39.38 14.04
CA PRO A 13 -18.71 38.41 12.99
C PRO A 13 -17.72 37.21 13.11
N PRO A 14 -18.20 35.98 12.87
CA PRO A 14 -17.36 34.80 12.95
C PRO A 14 -16.15 34.94 12.02
N GLU A 15 -14.96 34.60 12.52
CA GLU A 15 -13.74 34.61 11.69
C GLU A 15 -13.92 33.76 10.43
N PRO A 16 -13.41 34.23 9.27
CA PRO A 16 -13.53 33.49 8.03
C PRO A 16 -12.72 32.18 8.10
N VAL A 17 -13.33 31.06 7.74
CA VAL A 17 -12.60 29.79 7.57
C VAL A 17 -11.62 29.91 6.38
N ASP A 18 -10.53 29.17 6.42
CA ASP A 18 -9.51 29.25 5.36
C ASP A 18 -10.02 28.69 4.03
N LEU A 19 -10.75 27.57 4.09
CA LEU A 19 -11.28 26.90 2.90
C LEU A 19 -12.68 26.32 3.20
N LEU A 20 -13.60 26.57 2.26
CA LEU A 20 -14.94 25.98 2.27
C LEU A 20 -15.15 25.16 1.00
N ILE A 21 -15.36 23.85 1.14
CA ILE A 21 -15.82 22.98 0.06
C ILE A 21 -17.34 23.03 0.08
N ARG A 22 -17.98 23.49 -1.00
CA ARG A 22 -19.40 23.84 -1.01
C ARG A 22 -20.22 22.98 -1.94
N GLY A 23 -21.36 22.44 -1.44
CA GLY A 23 -22.45 21.88 -2.22
C GLY A 23 -22.19 20.52 -2.85
N GLY A 24 -21.18 19.78 -2.41
CA GLY A 24 -20.87 18.45 -2.89
C GLY A 24 -21.71 17.33 -2.26
N THR A 25 -21.70 16.15 -2.85
CA THR A 25 -22.18 14.94 -2.19
C THR A 25 -21.11 14.46 -1.22
N VAL A 26 -21.33 14.73 0.07
CA VAL A 26 -20.36 14.46 1.15
C VAL A 26 -20.52 13.03 1.67
N TYR A 27 -19.44 12.27 1.58
CA TYR A 27 -19.26 10.97 2.22
C TYR A 27 -18.33 11.16 3.43
N THR A 28 -18.88 11.06 4.61
CA THR A 28 -18.09 11.30 5.85
C THR A 28 -17.15 10.14 6.19
N GLY A 29 -17.34 8.97 5.59
CA GLY A 29 -16.64 7.72 5.93
C GLY A 29 -17.32 6.92 7.04
N SER A 30 -18.42 7.41 7.62
CA SER A 30 -19.19 6.72 8.68
C SER A 30 -20.69 6.78 8.51
N GLU A 31 -21.22 7.87 7.96
CA GLU A 31 -22.64 8.13 7.85
C GLU A 31 -23.17 8.00 6.42
N ALA A 32 -24.49 8.06 6.26
CA ALA A 32 -25.10 8.14 4.95
C ALA A 32 -24.68 9.43 4.22
N PRO A 33 -24.42 9.39 2.89
CA PRO A 33 -24.02 10.58 2.18
C PRO A 33 -25.15 11.61 2.11
N PHE A 34 -24.76 12.90 2.05
CA PHE A 34 -25.69 14.01 1.93
C PHE A 34 -25.08 15.13 1.07
N THR A 35 -25.91 15.99 0.50
CA THR A 35 -25.43 17.22 -0.12
C THR A 35 -25.09 18.24 0.94
N GLY A 36 -23.86 18.78 0.93
CA GLY A 36 -23.42 19.67 1.99
C GLY A 36 -22.05 20.30 1.76
N ASP A 37 -21.55 20.88 2.83
CA ASP A 37 -20.33 21.67 2.89
C ASP A 37 -19.34 21.09 3.91
N VAL A 38 -18.04 21.34 3.66
CA VAL A 38 -16.94 21.05 4.60
C VAL A 38 -16.13 22.33 4.79
N ALA A 39 -16.02 22.78 6.04
CA ALA A 39 -15.25 23.98 6.41
C ALA A 39 -13.94 23.59 7.07
N ILE A 40 -12.85 24.27 6.69
CA ILE A 40 -11.48 24.00 7.10
C ILE A 40 -10.85 25.29 7.62
N ALA A 41 -10.20 25.19 8.78
CA ALA A 41 -9.35 26.23 9.35
C ALA A 41 -8.01 25.60 9.79
N GLY A 42 -6.90 26.18 9.34
CA GLY A 42 -5.59 25.58 9.51
C GLY A 42 -5.52 24.17 8.90
N ASP A 43 -5.08 23.22 9.68
CA ASP A 43 -4.97 21.81 9.26
C ASP A 43 -6.17 20.95 9.68
N ARG A 44 -7.27 21.57 10.17
CA ARG A 44 -8.44 20.85 10.72
C ARG A 44 -9.72 21.14 9.97
N ILE A 45 -10.56 20.13 9.90
CA ILE A 45 -11.97 20.28 9.58
C ILE A 45 -12.64 20.88 10.81
N VAL A 46 -13.27 22.05 10.66
CA VAL A 46 -13.98 22.71 11.77
C VAL A 46 -15.47 22.46 11.76
N ALA A 47 -16.05 22.19 10.59
CA ALA A 47 -17.46 21.84 10.47
C ALA A 47 -17.74 21.00 9.22
N VAL A 48 -18.74 20.13 9.31
CA VAL A 48 -19.34 19.39 8.19
C VAL A 48 -20.87 19.49 8.33
N GLY A 49 -21.58 19.91 7.29
CA GLY A 49 -23.04 20.09 7.38
C GLY A 49 -23.68 20.39 6.04
N ARG A 50 -25.05 20.40 6.01
CA ARG A 50 -25.82 20.60 4.78
C ARG A 50 -25.64 21.99 4.19
N ARG A 51 -25.50 23.00 5.02
CA ARG A 51 -25.24 24.39 4.63
C ARG A 51 -24.50 25.07 5.77
N LEU A 52 -23.27 25.40 5.55
CA LEU A 52 -22.47 26.09 6.57
C LEU A 52 -22.52 27.60 6.35
N PRO A 53 -22.89 28.38 7.39
CA PRO A 53 -22.88 29.84 7.35
C PRO A 53 -21.44 30.37 7.50
N GLY A 54 -21.29 31.66 7.17
CA GLY A 54 -20.07 32.42 7.43
C GLY A 54 -19.19 32.62 6.20
N PRO A 55 -18.23 33.54 6.32
CA PRO A 55 -17.27 33.87 5.29
C PRO A 55 -16.17 32.79 5.18
N ALA A 56 -15.60 32.67 4.00
CA ALA A 56 -14.44 31.83 3.74
C ALA A 56 -13.41 32.60 2.92
N LYS A 57 -12.12 32.46 3.22
CA LYS A 57 -11.04 33.05 2.43
C LYS A 57 -11.02 32.49 1.01
N ARG A 58 -11.34 31.20 0.91
CA ARG A 58 -11.45 30.50 -0.38
C ARG A 58 -12.64 29.55 -0.38
N ILE A 59 -13.35 29.48 -1.52
CA ILE A 59 -14.45 28.55 -1.76
C ILE A 59 -14.08 27.67 -2.93
N VAL A 60 -14.26 26.34 -2.75
CA VAL A 60 -14.23 25.31 -3.82
C VAL A 60 -15.66 24.90 -4.08
N ASP A 61 -16.16 25.14 -5.28
CA ASP A 61 -17.48 24.67 -5.72
C ASP A 61 -17.40 23.18 -6.03
N ALA A 62 -18.11 22.37 -5.25
CA ALA A 62 -18.16 20.92 -5.38
C ALA A 62 -19.52 20.42 -5.88
N ARG A 63 -20.39 21.30 -6.40
CA ARG A 63 -21.72 20.90 -6.88
C ARG A 63 -21.60 19.85 -8.00
N GLY A 64 -22.36 18.74 -7.85
CA GLY A 64 -22.28 17.58 -8.74
C GLY A 64 -21.06 16.69 -8.55
N MET A 65 -20.17 17.00 -7.59
CA MET A 65 -18.97 16.22 -7.28
C MET A 65 -19.14 15.43 -5.98
N VAL A 66 -18.32 14.43 -5.81
CA VAL A 66 -18.14 13.67 -4.57
C VAL A 66 -17.09 14.33 -3.72
N VAL A 67 -17.39 14.52 -2.44
CA VAL A 67 -16.44 14.96 -1.39
C VAL A 67 -16.26 13.81 -0.43
N ALA A 68 -15.03 13.33 -0.29
CA ALA A 68 -14.69 12.17 0.53
C ALA A 68 -13.44 12.43 1.38
N PRO A 69 -13.20 11.66 2.46
CA PRO A 69 -11.91 11.67 3.13
C PRO A 69 -10.80 11.35 2.11
N GLY A 70 -9.64 11.95 2.28
CA GLY A 70 -8.47 11.62 1.51
C GLY A 70 -8.17 10.12 1.63
N PHE A 71 -7.87 9.49 0.49
CA PHE A 71 -7.62 8.05 0.47
C PHE A 71 -6.31 7.72 1.17
N ILE A 72 -6.27 6.55 1.80
CA ILE A 72 -5.12 6.00 2.50
C ILE A 72 -4.71 4.73 1.78
N ASP A 73 -3.48 4.69 1.30
CA ASP A 73 -2.90 3.55 0.61
C ASP A 73 -2.02 2.75 1.59
N PRO A 74 -2.49 1.59 2.07
CA PRO A 74 -1.78 0.82 3.11
C PRO A 74 -0.60 0.00 2.57
N HIS A 75 -0.41 -0.03 1.25
CA HIS A 75 0.66 -0.82 0.64
C HIS A 75 1.27 -0.10 -0.56
N THR A 76 2.48 0.43 -0.38
CA THR A 76 3.20 1.13 -1.46
C THR A 76 4.71 0.89 -1.39
N HIS A 77 5.39 1.11 -2.53
CA HIS A 77 6.84 1.20 -2.63
C HIS A 77 7.29 2.65 -2.89
N ALA A 78 6.54 3.64 -2.39
CA ALA A 78 6.79 5.07 -2.61
C ALA A 78 7.96 5.64 -1.78
N GLY A 79 8.68 4.83 -1.03
CA GLY A 79 9.75 5.29 -0.14
C GLY A 79 10.86 6.06 -0.86
N GLU A 80 11.28 5.60 -2.03
CA GLU A 80 12.30 6.27 -2.84
C GLU A 80 11.79 7.61 -3.39
N ASP A 81 10.55 7.67 -3.87
CA ASP A 81 9.95 8.91 -4.37
C ASP A 81 9.85 9.95 -3.26
N LEU A 82 9.38 9.57 -2.07
CA LEU A 82 9.29 10.44 -0.90
C LEU A 82 10.66 10.90 -0.38
N ALA A 83 11.70 10.08 -0.56
CA ALA A 83 13.08 10.41 -0.20
C ALA A 83 13.88 11.12 -1.31
N SER A 84 13.33 11.28 -2.51
CA SER A 84 14.00 11.84 -3.69
C SER A 84 14.64 13.22 -3.42
N SER A 85 15.73 13.52 -4.08
CA SER A 85 16.30 14.86 -4.11
C SER A 85 15.45 15.86 -4.93
N ASP A 86 14.72 15.36 -5.94
CA ASP A 86 13.82 16.18 -6.75
C ASP A 86 12.52 16.51 -6.00
N ALA A 87 12.24 17.80 -5.83
CA ALA A 87 11.04 18.27 -5.14
C ALA A 87 9.73 17.90 -5.84
N ARG A 88 9.73 17.76 -7.16
CA ARG A 88 8.53 17.38 -7.92
C ARG A 88 8.20 15.90 -7.71
N THR A 89 9.21 15.04 -7.69
CA THR A 89 9.06 13.61 -7.37
C THR A 89 8.51 13.44 -5.96
N ARG A 90 9.00 14.22 -4.96
CA ARG A 90 8.48 14.18 -3.58
C ARG A 90 7.03 14.61 -3.42
N LEU A 91 6.45 15.31 -4.40
CA LEU A 91 5.00 15.57 -4.39
C LEU A 91 4.17 14.31 -4.65
N VAL A 92 4.78 13.25 -5.15
CA VAL A 92 4.15 11.96 -5.51
C VAL A 92 2.85 12.15 -6.29
N PRO A 93 2.93 12.78 -7.48
CA PRO A 93 1.75 13.14 -8.28
C PRO A 93 0.86 11.95 -8.63
N ALA A 94 1.43 10.75 -8.75
CA ALA A 94 0.70 9.52 -8.98
C ALA A 94 -0.38 9.27 -7.92
N PHE A 95 -0.10 9.56 -6.66
CA PHE A 95 -1.00 9.38 -5.53
C PHE A 95 -2.00 10.54 -5.42
N LEU A 96 -1.52 11.78 -5.44
CA LEU A 96 -2.37 12.97 -5.33
C LEU A 96 -3.46 12.99 -6.41
N MET A 97 -3.11 12.65 -7.68
CA MET A 97 -4.07 12.64 -8.80
C MET A 97 -5.08 11.49 -8.74
N GLN A 98 -4.98 10.60 -7.75
CA GLN A 98 -5.98 9.58 -7.42
C GLN A 98 -6.76 9.92 -6.15
N GLY A 99 -6.44 11.04 -5.46
CA GLY A 99 -7.05 11.43 -4.20
C GLY A 99 -6.41 10.79 -2.96
N VAL A 100 -5.26 10.15 -3.11
CA VAL A 100 -4.50 9.58 -1.99
C VAL A 100 -3.77 10.70 -1.25
N THR A 101 -3.98 10.78 0.06
CA THR A 101 -3.38 11.78 0.95
C THR A 101 -2.43 11.17 1.97
N THR A 102 -2.44 9.84 2.08
CA THR A 102 -1.57 9.09 3.01
C THR A 102 -1.14 7.78 2.36
N ALA A 103 0.13 7.44 2.44
CA ALA A 103 0.70 6.19 1.96
C ALA A 103 1.54 5.50 3.03
N PHE A 104 1.56 4.17 3.05
CA PHE A 104 2.46 3.41 3.90
C PHE A 104 3.65 2.92 3.09
N ILE A 105 4.81 2.92 3.71
CA ILE A 105 6.09 2.51 3.10
C ILE A 105 6.81 1.48 3.95
N GLY A 106 7.72 0.76 3.32
CA GLY A 106 8.46 -0.30 4.01
C GLY A 106 7.71 -1.62 4.08
N ASN A 107 6.68 -1.81 3.26
CA ASN A 107 5.97 -3.08 3.07
C ASN A 107 6.92 -4.19 2.55
N ASP A 108 6.43 -5.43 2.49
CA ASP A 108 7.15 -6.61 1.97
C ASP A 108 8.49 -6.90 2.67
N GLY A 109 8.62 -6.46 3.93
CA GLY A 109 9.85 -6.63 4.69
C GLY A 109 11.01 -5.75 4.21
N GLY A 110 10.72 -4.76 3.36
CA GLY A 110 11.70 -3.83 2.81
C GLY A 110 11.97 -2.58 3.67
N GLY A 111 11.19 -2.35 4.72
CA GLY A 111 11.29 -1.16 5.57
C GLY A 111 12.64 -1.03 6.27
N GLU A 112 13.17 0.19 6.29
CA GLU A 112 14.44 0.50 6.95
C GLU A 112 14.40 0.19 8.45
N VAL A 113 15.56 -0.23 8.99
CA VAL A 113 15.70 -0.53 10.43
C VAL A 113 15.74 0.76 11.25
N ASP A 114 16.32 1.85 10.73
CA ASP A 114 16.31 3.18 11.34
C ASP A 114 15.08 3.96 10.91
N VAL A 115 13.97 3.68 11.57
CA VAL A 115 12.67 4.31 11.26
C VAL A 115 12.64 5.80 11.64
N ALA A 116 13.40 6.22 12.66
CA ALA A 116 13.50 7.63 13.01
C ALA A 116 14.07 8.47 11.86
N LYS A 117 15.09 7.94 11.16
CA LYS A 117 15.66 8.60 9.97
C LYS A 117 14.63 8.71 8.85
N VAL A 118 13.86 7.64 8.61
CA VAL A 118 12.80 7.65 7.57
C VAL A 118 11.72 8.68 7.91
N LEU A 119 11.18 8.65 9.12
CA LEU A 119 10.13 9.58 9.55
C LEU A 119 10.63 11.02 9.66
N GLY A 120 11.88 11.24 10.03
CA GLY A 120 12.51 12.56 10.08
C GLY A 120 12.72 13.20 8.69
N GLY A 121 12.67 12.43 7.62
CA GLY A 121 12.92 12.88 6.25
C GLY A 121 12.00 14.02 5.79
N ALA A 122 10.71 13.98 6.15
CA ALA A 122 9.73 14.99 5.77
C ALA A 122 10.00 16.39 6.39
N ALA A 123 10.63 16.45 7.56
CA ALA A 123 11.02 17.71 8.19
C ALA A 123 12.14 18.41 7.42
N ALA A 124 13.10 17.63 6.91
CA ALA A 124 14.21 18.15 6.13
C ALA A 124 13.83 18.42 4.66
N ARG A 125 12.96 17.60 4.09
CA ARG A 125 12.55 17.65 2.68
C ARG A 125 11.04 17.48 2.58
N PRO A 126 10.26 18.57 2.43
CA PRO A 126 8.81 18.51 2.36
C PRO A 126 8.28 17.58 1.29
N VAL A 127 7.21 16.82 1.62
CA VAL A 127 6.57 15.80 0.81
C VAL A 127 5.11 16.14 0.49
N GLY A 128 4.56 15.59 -0.59
CA GLY A 128 3.21 15.92 -1.05
C GLY A 128 2.08 15.31 -0.21
N ILE A 129 2.29 14.11 0.33
CA ILE A 129 1.29 13.35 1.10
C ILE A 129 1.85 12.92 2.45
N ASN A 130 0.96 12.56 3.37
CA ASN A 130 1.36 11.93 4.64
C ASN A 130 1.91 10.53 4.40
N TYR A 131 2.79 10.05 5.27
CA TYR A 131 3.27 8.69 5.22
C TYR A 131 3.54 8.10 6.60
N ALA A 132 3.32 6.79 6.71
CA ALA A 132 3.75 5.97 7.86
C ALA A 132 4.71 4.89 7.36
N ALA A 133 5.58 4.39 8.24
CA ALA A 133 6.63 3.46 7.87
C ALA A 133 6.60 2.19 8.72
N TYR A 134 6.79 1.04 8.08
CA TYR A 134 7.07 -0.23 8.76
C TYR A 134 8.57 -0.41 9.00
N VAL A 135 8.92 -1.20 10.02
CA VAL A 135 10.21 -1.87 10.07
C VAL A 135 10.15 -3.18 9.27
N GLY A 136 11.11 -3.40 8.39
CA GLY A 136 11.13 -4.56 7.51
C GLY A 136 11.86 -5.77 8.13
N PHE A 137 11.20 -6.92 8.22
CA PHE A 137 11.82 -8.18 8.62
C PHE A 137 13.04 -8.53 7.76
N GLY A 138 12.94 -8.34 6.45
CA GLY A 138 14.02 -8.59 5.50
C GLY A 138 15.22 -7.68 5.72
N ALA A 139 15.00 -6.41 6.06
CA ALA A 139 16.07 -5.48 6.39
C ALA A 139 16.78 -5.87 7.70
N VAL A 140 16.01 -6.22 8.74
CA VAL A 140 16.55 -6.72 10.02
C VAL A 140 17.36 -8.00 9.80
N ARG A 141 16.81 -8.96 9.05
CA ARG A 141 17.48 -10.23 8.76
C ARG A 141 18.79 -10.03 7.98
N ARG A 142 18.77 -9.23 6.93
CA ARG A 142 19.98 -8.90 6.15
C ARG A 142 21.05 -8.23 7.00
N LYS A 143 20.67 -7.33 7.90
CA LYS A 143 21.61 -6.62 8.77
C LYS A 143 22.34 -7.53 9.75
N VAL A 144 21.69 -8.61 10.20
CA VAL A 144 22.26 -9.51 11.22
C VAL A 144 22.85 -10.77 10.61
N LEU A 145 22.19 -11.39 9.64
CA LEU A 145 22.56 -12.67 9.04
C LEU A 145 23.14 -12.56 7.63
N GLY A 146 22.88 -11.47 6.93
CA GLY A 146 23.17 -11.39 5.50
C GLY A 146 22.09 -12.10 4.65
N ALA A 147 22.47 -12.53 3.45
CA ALA A 147 21.55 -13.14 2.47
C ALA A 147 21.59 -14.67 2.49
N VAL A 148 21.86 -15.29 3.62
CA VAL A 148 22.12 -16.73 3.73
C VAL A 148 20.90 -17.52 4.21
N ASP A 149 20.80 -18.77 3.73
CA ASP A 149 19.79 -19.75 4.12
C ASP A 149 20.26 -20.51 5.38
N ARG A 150 20.08 -19.88 6.54
CA ARG A 150 20.25 -20.51 7.85
C ARG A 150 19.38 -19.85 8.91
N ALA A 151 19.09 -20.56 9.97
CA ALA A 151 18.46 -19.99 11.15
C ALA A 151 19.42 -19.06 11.91
N PRO A 152 18.93 -18.03 12.62
CA PRO A 152 19.72 -17.25 13.56
C PRO A 152 20.11 -18.09 14.78
N GLY A 153 21.32 -17.85 15.32
CA GLY A 153 21.67 -18.28 16.67
C GLY A 153 20.93 -17.41 17.71
N GLU A 154 21.01 -17.79 19.00
CA GLU A 154 20.32 -17.10 20.09
C GLU A 154 20.71 -15.61 20.21
N ASP A 155 22.01 -15.29 20.08
CA ASP A 155 22.49 -13.91 20.12
C ASP A 155 22.03 -13.10 18.91
N GLU A 156 22.02 -13.71 17.74
CA GLU A 156 21.54 -13.07 16.50
C GLU A 156 20.05 -12.80 16.60
N LEU A 157 19.25 -13.77 17.06
CA LEU A 157 17.80 -13.59 17.26
C LEU A 157 17.51 -12.49 18.28
N ARG A 158 18.29 -12.45 19.38
CA ARG A 158 18.19 -11.39 20.40
C ARG A 158 18.49 -10.01 19.82
N ARG A 159 19.53 -9.90 18.97
CA ARG A 159 19.84 -8.66 18.23
C ARG A 159 18.75 -8.26 17.27
N MET A 160 18.18 -9.21 16.50
CA MET A 160 17.07 -8.95 15.57
C MET A 160 15.84 -8.41 16.31
N ARG A 161 15.47 -9.02 17.43
CA ARG A 161 14.38 -8.55 18.32
C ARG A 161 14.65 -7.14 18.82
N GLY A 162 15.87 -6.85 19.26
CA GLY A 162 16.29 -5.52 19.71
C GLY A 162 16.11 -4.45 18.61
N LEU A 163 16.46 -4.77 17.37
CA LEU A 163 16.27 -3.86 16.23
C LEU A 163 14.80 -3.57 15.95
N VAL A 164 13.92 -4.58 16.00
CA VAL A 164 12.47 -4.36 15.86
C VAL A 164 11.92 -3.52 17.01
N ALA A 165 12.31 -3.83 18.26
CA ALA A 165 11.91 -3.07 19.44
C ALA A 165 12.30 -1.58 19.32
N GLN A 166 13.54 -1.30 18.91
CA GLN A 166 14.05 0.04 18.69
C GLN A 166 13.24 0.76 17.59
N ALA A 167 13.02 0.13 16.44
CA ALA A 167 12.25 0.71 15.35
C ALA A 167 10.81 1.05 15.75
N MET A 168 10.16 0.19 16.52
CA MET A 168 8.83 0.45 17.07
C MET A 168 8.84 1.67 18.00
N CYS A 169 9.86 1.83 18.84
CA CYS A 169 10.03 3.00 19.71
C CYS A 169 10.34 4.29 18.92
N GLN A 170 10.88 4.15 17.73
CA GLN A 170 11.09 5.25 16.78
C GLN A 170 9.82 5.64 16.00
N GLY A 171 8.71 4.91 16.17
CA GLY A 171 7.43 5.21 15.55
C GLY A 171 7.08 4.33 14.34
N ALA A 172 7.68 3.15 14.19
CA ALA A 172 7.28 2.19 13.18
C ALA A 172 5.81 1.76 13.38
N LEU A 173 5.05 1.65 12.29
CA LEU A 173 3.65 1.22 12.28
C LEU A 173 3.48 -0.24 12.74
N GLY A 174 4.50 -1.04 12.51
CA GLY A 174 4.54 -2.46 12.82
C GLY A 174 5.68 -3.15 12.11
N LEU A 175 5.65 -4.48 12.08
CA LEU A 175 6.58 -5.33 11.36
C LEU A 175 6.01 -5.74 10.02
N SER A 176 6.72 -5.45 8.91
CA SER A 176 6.37 -5.98 7.60
C SER A 176 7.25 -7.17 7.22
N THR A 177 6.68 -8.12 6.47
CA THR A 177 7.40 -9.27 5.90
C THR A 177 7.09 -9.46 4.42
N GLY A 178 8.05 -10.03 3.69
CA GLY A 178 7.86 -10.55 2.35
C GLY A 178 8.41 -11.96 2.28
N LEU A 179 7.73 -12.92 2.91
CA LEU A 179 8.22 -14.28 3.10
C LEU A 179 8.36 -15.09 1.81
N PHE A 180 7.87 -14.57 0.71
CA PHE A 180 8.14 -15.08 -0.64
C PHE A 180 9.58 -14.78 -1.11
N TYR A 181 10.17 -13.67 -0.69
CA TYR A 181 11.44 -13.17 -1.19
C TYR A 181 12.65 -13.63 -0.35
N ALA A 182 13.75 -14.04 -1.00
CA ALA A 182 15.02 -14.25 -0.30
C ALA A 182 15.59 -12.91 0.22
N PRO A 183 16.20 -12.89 1.42
CA PRO A 183 16.43 -13.98 2.34
C PRO A 183 15.31 -14.24 3.36
N GLN A 184 14.16 -13.55 3.28
CA GLN A 184 13.05 -13.72 4.21
C GLN A 184 12.40 -15.11 4.10
N SER A 185 12.37 -15.64 2.87
CA SER A 185 11.84 -16.98 2.58
C SER A 185 12.58 -18.13 3.29
N PHE A 186 13.80 -17.89 3.71
CA PHE A 186 14.61 -18.86 4.48
C PHE A 186 14.22 -18.91 5.97
N ALA A 187 13.47 -17.92 6.44
CA ALA A 187 13.05 -17.87 7.84
C ALA A 187 11.97 -18.91 8.14
N ARG A 188 12.09 -19.57 9.29
CA ARG A 188 11.01 -20.41 9.85
C ARG A 188 9.96 -19.51 10.49
N THR A 189 8.71 -19.99 10.57
CA THR A 189 7.58 -19.27 11.19
C THR A 189 7.91 -18.77 12.60
N GLY A 190 8.58 -19.59 13.44
CA GLY A 190 8.96 -19.21 14.80
C GLY A 190 9.90 -18.01 14.86
N GLU A 191 10.83 -17.86 13.89
CA GLU A 191 11.70 -16.67 13.80
C GLU A 191 10.85 -15.40 13.56
N VAL A 192 9.85 -15.49 12.67
CA VAL A 192 8.95 -14.36 12.39
C VAL A 192 8.10 -14.02 13.62
N VAL A 193 7.56 -15.03 14.31
CA VAL A 193 6.76 -14.86 15.53
C VAL A 193 7.57 -14.11 16.62
N GLU A 194 8.83 -14.47 16.84
CA GLU A 194 9.67 -13.81 17.85
C GLU A 194 9.87 -12.32 17.58
N LEU A 195 10.04 -11.93 16.30
CA LEU A 195 10.17 -10.53 15.91
C LEU A 195 8.82 -9.81 15.95
N ALA A 196 7.75 -10.47 15.51
CA ALA A 196 6.39 -9.93 15.53
C ALA A 196 5.90 -9.64 16.96
N ARG A 197 6.31 -10.44 17.96
CA ARG A 197 6.02 -10.18 19.38
C ARG A 197 6.57 -8.84 19.86
N GLU A 198 7.73 -8.41 19.35
CA GLU A 198 8.29 -7.10 19.72
C GLU A 198 7.44 -5.94 19.16
N ALA A 199 6.86 -6.11 17.96
CA ALA A 199 5.90 -5.16 17.40
C ALA A 199 4.58 -5.20 18.18
N GLY A 200 4.06 -6.40 18.49
CA GLY A 200 2.80 -6.59 19.23
C GLY A 200 2.82 -5.97 20.63
N ARG A 201 3.89 -6.17 21.38
CA ARG A 201 4.07 -5.53 22.71
C ARG A 201 3.98 -4.02 22.68
N ARG A 202 4.28 -3.40 21.53
CA ARG A 202 4.28 -1.94 21.32
C ARG A 202 3.07 -1.44 20.55
N GLY A 203 2.03 -2.30 20.40
CA GLY A 203 0.77 -1.93 19.74
C GLY A 203 0.83 -1.84 18.23
N GLY A 204 1.86 -2.42 17.61
CA GLY A 204 2.02 -2.45 16.15
C GLY A 204 1.16 -3.50 15.45
N VAL A 205 1.23 -3.51 14.12
CA VAL A 205 0.54 -4.43 13.22
C VAL A 205 1.55 -5.33 12.52
N TYR A 206 1.17 -6.56 12.21
CA TYR A 206 1.89 -7.45 11.31
C TYR A 206 1.36 -7.31 9.90
N ASP A 207 2.17 -6.83 8.95
CA ASP A 207 1.86 -6.70 7.54
C ASP A 207 2.64 -7.75 6.75
N SER A 208 1.96 -8.55 5.92
CA SER A 208 2.61 -9.70 5.30
C SER A 208 2.29 -9.87 3.81
N HIS A 209 3.31 -9.68 2.97
CA HIS A 209 3.40 -10.45 1.74
C HIS A 209 3.69 -11.90 2.17
N ILE A 210 2.69 -12.76 2.04
CA ILE A 210 2.71 -14.13 2.56
C ILE A 210 3.76 -14.98 1.85
N ARG A 211 4.12 -16.10 2.47
CA ARG A 211 5.19 -17.00 1.98
C ARG A 211 4.92 -17.57 0.59
N ASP A 212 3.66 -17.84 0.28
CA ASP A 212 3.26 -18.42 -1.01
C ASP A 212 1.88 -17.90 -1.40
N GLU A 213 1.80 -17.22 -2.51
CA GLU A 213 0.54 -16.74 -3.10
C GLU A 213 0.03 -17.71 -4.19
N SER A 214 0.71 -18.84 -4.38
CA SER A 214 0.49 -19.81 -5.43
C SER A 214 0.71 -21.25 -4.94
N SER A 215 1.64 -21.98 -5.59
CA SER A 215 2.04 -23.36 -5.33
C SER A 215 3.58 -23.54 -5.36
N TYR A 216 4.32 -22.48 -5.03
CA TYR A 216 5.80 -22.52 -5.09
C TYR A 216 6.42 -23.34 -3.97
N THR A 217 5.85 -23.26 -2.78
CA THR A 217 6.39 -23.86 -1.55
C THR A 217 5.30 -24.55 -0.73
N ILE A 218 4.70 -23.86 0.24
CA ILE A 218 3.67 -24.40 1.14
C ILE A 218 2.25 -24.27 0.58
N GLY A 219 2.08 -23.52 -0.51
CA GLY A 219 0.81 -23.22 -1.14
C GLY A 219 0.04 -22.08 -0.49
N LEU A 220 -0.83 -21.43 -1.28
CA LEU A 220 -1.61 -20.26 -0.88
C LEU A 220 -2.37 -20.46 0.43
N ALA A 221 -3.09 -21.57 0.58
CA ALA A 221 -3.95 -21.80 1.74
C ALA A 221 -3.14 -21.94 3.05
N ALA A 222 -2.00 -22.62 3.01
CA ALA A 222 -1.13 -22.78 4.17
C ALA A 222 -0.38 -21.47 4.50
N ALA A 223 -0.03 -20.67 3.50
CA ALA A 223 0.59 -19.37 3.72
C ALA A 223 -0.37 -18.36 4.39
N ILE A 224 -1.66 -18.42 4.08
CA ILE A 224 -2.70 -17.66 4.80
C ILE A 224 -2.80 -18.13 6.26
N ASP A 225 -2.82 -19.46 6.49
CA ASP A 225 -2.84 -20.00 7.85
C ASP A 225 -1.58 -19.60 8.65
N GLU A 226 -0.39 -19.59 8.00
CA GLU A 226 0.85 -19.12 8.61
C GLU A 226 0.76 -17.65 9.05
N ALA A 227 0.29 -16.75 8.18
CA ALA A 227 0.15 -15.33 8.51
C ALA A 227 -0.82 -15.12 9.68
N ILE A 228 -1.96 -15.81 9.68
CA ILE A 228 -2.94 -15.80 10.78
C ILE A 228 -2.32 -16.32 12.07
N ALA A 229 -1.56 -17.44 12.02
CA ALA A 229 -0.90 -18.03 13.17
C ALA A 229 0.16 -17.09 13.76
N ILE A 230 0.99 -16.44 12.93
CA ILE A 230 1.99 -15.46 13.38
C ILE A 230 1.30 -14.34 14.18
N GLY A 231 0.22 -13.77 13.66
CA GLY A 231 -0.50 -12.72 14.38
C GLY A 231 -1.09 -13.17 15.70
N ARG A 232 -1.69 -14.37 15.72
CA ARG A 232 -2.26 -14.98 16.95
C ARG A 232 -1.18 -15.24 18.00
N GLU A 233 -0.06 -15.85 17.63
CA GLU A 233 1.01 -16.22 18.54
C GLU A 233 1.82 -15.03 19.04
N ALA A 234 1.93 -13.99 18.22
CA ALA A 234 2.60 -12.75 18.58
C ALA A 234 1.66 -11.72 19.23
N GLY A 235 0.35 -11.97 19.26
CA GLY A 235 -0.64 -11.12 19.95
C GLY A 235 -0.87 -9.77 19.30
N LEU A 236 -0.90 -9.69 17.93
CA LEU A 236 -1.10 -8.44 17.21
C LEU A 236 -2.04 -8.60 15.99
N PRO A 237 -2.65 -7.50 15.51
CA PRO A 237 -3.45 -7.50 14.28
C PRO A 237 -2.61 -7.90 13.07
N VAL A 238 -3.26 -8.56 12.10
CA VAL A 238 -2.64 -8.98 10.83
C VAL A 238 -3.27 -8.20 9.67
N ASN A 239 -2.43 -7.66 8.80
CA ASN A 239 -2.81 -7.26 7.46
C ASN A 239 -2.17 -8.21 6.44
N ILE A 240 -2.99 -8.88 5.64
CA ILE A 240 -2.52 -9.69 4.52
C ILE A 240 -2.34 -8.73 3.34
N SER A 241 -1.08 -8.45 3.01
CA SER A 241 -0.73 -7.54 1.94
C SER A 241 -1.24 -8.03 0.60
N HIS A 242 -1.79 -7.10 -0.21
CA HIS A 242 -2.21 -7.30 -1.62
C HIS A 242 -2.81 -8.69 -1.92
N ILE A 243 -3.77 -9.13 -1.10
CA ILE A 243 -4.36 -10.50 -1.14
C ILE A 243 -4.76 -10.91 -2.56
N LYS A 244 -4.26 -12.04 -3.01
CA LYS A 244 -4.52 -12.61 -4.34
C LYS A 244 -4.39 -14.13 -4.38
N ALA A 245 -4.96 -14.75 -5.41
CA ALA A 245 -4.66 -16.12 -5.85
C ALA A 245 -3.81 -16.00 -7.12
N LEU A 246 -2.50 -16.25 -6.97
CA LEU A 246 -1.49 -15.97 -8.00
C LEU A 246 -1.15 -17.23 -8.80
N GLY A 247 -1.49 -17.23 -10.09
CA GLY A 247 -1.09 -18.26 -11.01
C GLY A 247 -2.12 -19.38 -11.22
N VAL A 248 -1.86 -20.16 -12.24
CA VAL A 248 -2.85 -21.11 -12.81
C VAL A 248 -3.28 -22.22 -11.85
N ASP A 249 -2.43 -22.56 -10.89
CA ASP A 249 -2.70 -23.67 -9.95
C ASP A 249 -3.69 -23.29 -8.83
N VAL A 250 -3.91 -22.00 -8.59
CA VAL A 250 -4.72 -21.48 -7.48
C VAL A 250 -5.89 -20.60 -7.92
N HIS A 251 -6.09 -20.43 -9.22
CA HIS A 251 -7.28 -19.72 -9.72
C HIS A 251 -8.56 -20.39 -9.20
N GLY A 252 -9.52 -19.57 -8.74
CA GLY A 252 -10.77 -20.03 -8.15
C GLY A 252 -10.69 -20.34 -6.65
N GLN A 253 -9.54 -20.20 -6.00
CA GLN A 253 -9.40 -20.51 -4.57
C GLN A 253 -9.84 -19.34 -3.65
N ALA A 254 -10.13 -18.16 -4.17
CA ALA A 254 -10.52 -17.01 -3.34
C ALA A 254 -11.67 -17.32 -2.37
N PRO A 255 -12.73 -18.06 -2.70
CA PRO A 255 -13.78 -18.40 -1.72
C PRO A 255 -13.26 -19.20 -0.52
N ALA A 256 -12.35 -20.18 -0.74
CA ALA A 256 -11.75 -20.95 0.34
C ALA A 256 -10.85 -20.11 1.23
N ILE A 257 -10.04 -19.21 0.64
CA ILE A 257 -9.20 -18.26 1.37
C ILE A 257 -10.04 -17.29 2.19
N VAL A 258 -11.11 -16.76 1.62
CA VAL A 258 -12.06 -15.88 2.33
C VAL A 258 -12.65 -16.64 3.54
N ALA A 259 -13.04 -17.88 3.40
CA ALA A 259 -13.59 -18.67 4.51
C ALA A 259 -12.60 -18.83 5.67
N LYS A 260 -11.29 -19.02 5.38
CA LYS A 260 -10.22 -19.10 6.39
C LYS A 260 -10.07 -17.77 7.15
N VAL A 261 -9.96 -16.66 6.44
CA VAL A 261 -9.84 -15.32 7.06
C VAL A 261 -11.07 -15.00 7.90
N GLU A 262 -12.28 -15.27 7.40
CA GLU A 262 -13.51 -15.04 8.14
C GLU A 262 -13.66 -15.97 9.37
N ALA A 263 -13.12 -17.18 9.32
CA ALA A 263 -13.06 -18.06 10.49
C ALA A 263 -12.15 -17.48 11.60
N ALA A 264 -10.96 -17.00 11.26
CA ALA A 264 -10.07 -16.33 12.21
C ALA A 264 -10.72 -15.07 12.80
N ARG A 265 -11.40 -14.26 11.98
CA ARG A 265 -12.12 -13.08 12.42
C ARG A 265 -13.28 -13.41 13.35
N ARG A 266 -14.06 -14.47 13.07
CA ARG A 266 -15.12 -14.95 13.99
C ARG A 266 -14.56 -15.47 15.31
N ALA A 267 -13.34 -15.98 15.31
CA ALA A 267 -12.62 -16.36 16.54
C ALA A 267 -12.03 -15.16 17.30
N GLY A 268 -12.31 -13.92 16.88
CA GLY A 268 -11.91 -12.69 17.56
C GLY A 268 -10.56 -12.14 17.13
N GLN A 269 -9.88 -12.73 16.14
CA GLN A 269 -8.61 -12.21 15.66
C GLN A 269 -8.83 -11.05 14.69
N ALA A 270 -8.09 -9.95 14.88
CA ALA A 270 -8.09 -8.82 13.97
C ALA A 270 -7.26 -9.16 12.71
N VAL A 271 -7.96 -9.53 11.63
CA VAL A 271 -7.34 -9.82 10.31
C VAL A 271 -7.98 -8.94 9.27
N THR A 272 -7.16 -8.20 8.54
CA THR A 272 -7.53 -7.40 7.37
C THR A 272 -6.66 -7.79 6.18
N ALA A 273 -6.96 -7.24 5.01
CA ALA A 273 -6.10 -7.33 3.84
C ALA A 273 -6.23 -6.06 3.02
N ASP A 274 -5.29 -5.82 2.14
CA ASP A 274 -5.42 -4.85 1.07
C ASP A 274 -5.40 -5.54 -0.31
N GLN A 275 -5.81 -4.82 -1.35
CA GLN A 275 -5.89 -5.37 -2.71
C GLN A 275 -5.81 -4.26 -3.75
N TYR A 276 -5.02 -4.48 -4.81
CA TYR A 276 -5.04 -3.67 -6.02
C TYR A 276 -5.96 -4.28 -7.10
N PRO A 277 -6.62 -3.45 -7.93
CA PRO A 277 -7.64 -3.90 -8.89
C PRO A 277 -7.04 -4.22 -10.28
N TRP A 278 -5.96 -4.99 -10.36
CA TRP A 278 -5.25 -5.33 -11.58
C TRP A 278 -5.03 -6.84 -11.71
N SER A 279 -5.08 -7.35 -12.93
CA SER A 279 -4.89 -8.78 -13.21
C SER A 279 -3.41 -9.21 -13.28
N ALA A 280 -2.49 -8.26 -13.37
CA ALA A 280 -1.07 -8.56 -13.26
C ALA A 280 -0.53 -8.17 -11.89
N SER A 281 0.31 -9.04 -11.32
CA SER A 281 1.20 -8.72 -10.20
C SER A 281 2.48 -8.06 -10.68
N GLY A 282 3.22 -7.38 -9.79
CA GLY A 282 4.53 -6.80 -10.08
C GLY A 282 5.60 -7.44 -9.20
N THR A 283 6.73 -7.82 -9.79
CA THR A 283 7.92 -8.35 -9.08
C THR A 283 9.14 -8.25 -9.99
N SER A 284 10.32 -8.72 -9.53
CA SER A 284 11.48 -8.86 -10.42
C SER A 284 11.45 -10.17 -11.22
N LEU A 285 12.20 -10.23 -12.32
CA LEU A 285 12.31 -11.44 -13.13
C LEU A 285 12.97 -12.58 -12.34
N THR A 286 13.96 -12.28 -11.50
CA THR A 286 14.59 -13.24 -10.58
C THR A 286 13.57 -13.81 -9.62
N ALA A 287 12.81 -12.97 -8.92
CA ALA A 287 11.79 -13.43 -7.96
C ALA A 287 10.64 -14.21 -8.64
N ALA A 288 10.34 -13.88 -9.90
CA ALA A 288 9.34 -14.59 -10.67
C ALA A 288 9.73 -16.02 -11.03
N LEU A 289 11.00 -16.25 -11.40
CA LEU A 289 11.41 -17.48 -12.07
C LEU A 289 12.47 -18.29 -11.34
N VAL A 290 13.42 -17.66 -10.63
CA VAL A 290 14.55 -18.36 -10.03
C VAL A 290 14.12 -19.09 -8.76
N PRO A 291 14.38 -20.39 -8.62
CA PRO A 291 14.04 -21.13 -7.41
C PRO A 291 14.82 -20.61 -6.18
N LEU A 292 14.20 -20.69 -5.00
CA LEU A 292 14.74 -20.12 -3.77
C LEU A 292 16.13 -20.66 -3.41
N TRP A 293 16.37 -21.98 -3.62
CA TRP A 293 17.68 -22.59 -3.33
C TRP A 293 18.83 -21.94 -4.13
N ALA A 294 18.54 -21.42 -5.32
CA ALA A 294 19.53 -20.76 -6.16
C ALA A 294 19.82 -19.30 -5.72
N GLN A 295 18.99 -18.72 -4.86
CA GLN A 295 19.11 -17.33 -4.37
C GLN A 295 19.88 -17.23 -3.04
N ASP A 296 20.23 -18.36 -2.39
CA ASP A 296 21.06 -18.38 -1.18
C ASP A 296 22.43 -17.72 -1.42
N GLY A 297 22.84 -16.82 -0.53
CA GLY A 297 24.04 -16.00 -0.66
C GLY A 297 23.87 -14.77 -1.56
N GLY A 298 22.63 -14.50 -2.05
CA GLY A 298 22.29 -13.31 -2.84
C GLY A 298 22.79 -13.35 -4.28
N ARG A 299 22.70 -12.19 -4.97
CA ARG A 299 22.99 -12.08 -6.40
C ARG A 299 24.34 -12.62 -6.85
N PRO A 300 25.48 -12.37 -6.16
CA PRO A 300 26.77 -12.94 -6.59
C PRO A 300 26.73 -14.47 -6.66
N LYS A 301 26.17 -15.13 -5.65
CA LYS A 301 26.04 -16.58 -5.62
C LYS A 301 25.02 -17.13 -6.61
N LEU A 302 23.96 -16.37 -6.90
CA LEU A 302 23.05 -16.71 -7.97
C LEU A 302 23.78 -16.74 -9.33
N LEU A 303 24.57 -15.71 -9.65
CA LEU A 303 25.31 -15.65 -10.93
C LEU A 303 26.29 -16.82 -11.06
N GLU A 304 27.04 -17.17 -10.01
CA GLU A 304 27.90 -18.36 -9.99
C GLU A 304 27.11 -19.64 -10.31
N ARG A 305 25.89 -19.79 -9.73
CA ARG A 305 25.04 -20.98 -9.99
C ARG A 305 24.46 -21.00 -11.40
N LEU A 306 24.15 -19.84 -11.97
CA LEU A 306 23.70 -19.74 -13.36
C LEU A 306 24.78 -20.16 -14.37
N ASP A 307 26.06 -20.06 -13.96
CA ASP A 307 27.21 -20.45 -14.79
C ASP A 307 27.70 -21.89 -14.51
N ASP A 308 27.21 -22.56 -13.47
CA ASP A 308 27.62 -23.91 -13.13
C ASP A 308 26.89 -24.96 -14.00
N PRO A 309 27.63 -25.68 -14.91
CA PRO A 309 27.01 -26.66 -15.78
C PRO A 309 26.38 -27.85 -15.02
N ARG A 310 26.85 -28.13 -13.79
CA ARG A 310 26.31 -29.21 -12.98
C ARG A 310 24.90 -28.90 -12.45
N LEU A 311 24.57 -27.61 -12.31
CA LEU A 311 23.28 -27.13 -11.84
C LEU A 311 22.33 -26.77 -12.98
N ALA A 312 22.81 -26.63 -14.21
CA ALA A 312 22.07 -26.09 -15.33
C ALA A 312 20.74 -26.84 -15.60
N ALA A 313 20.76 -28.16 -15.62
CA ALA A 313 19.56 -28.97 -15.88
C ALA A 313 18.48 -28.75 -14.81
N ARG A 314 18.85 -28.83 -13.54
CA ARG A 314 17.94 -28.60 -12.39
C ARG A 314 17.38 -27.18 -12.40
N LEU A 315 18.27 -26.18 -12.55
CA LEU A 315 17.88 -24.77 -12.53
C LEU A 315 16.86 -24.49 -13.64
N ARG A 316 17.11 -24.97 -14.86
CA ARG A 316 16.22 -24.79 -16.00
C ARG A 316 14.85 -25.46 -15.78
N ALA A 317 14.83 -26.67 -15.22
CA ALA A 317 13.60 -27.38 -14.91
C ALA A 317 12.76 -26.62 -13.87
N ASP A 318 13.38 -26.17 -12.78
CA ASP A 318 12.70 -25.41 -11.73
C ASP A 318 12.20 -24.05 -12.25
N MET A 319 12.98 -23.34 -13.06
CA MET A 319 12.57 -22.09 -13.69
C MET A 319 11.41 -22.30 -14.69
N ALA A 320 11.41 -23.39 -15.45
CA ALA A 320 10.33 -23.72 -16.37
C ALA A 320 9.03 -24.00 -15.63
N GLU A 321 9.10 -24.69 -14.49
CA GLU A 321 7.94 -24.94 -13.64
C GLU A 321 7.41 -23.62 -13.02
N ASN A 322 8.27 -22.74 -12.54
CA ASN A 322 7.88 -21.43 -12.06
C ASN A 322 7.23 -20.58 -13.15
N LEU A 323 7.74 -20.66 -14.39
CA LEU A 323 7.15 -20.00 -15.55
C LEU A 323 5.75 -20.56 -15.87
N ARG A 324 5.56 -21.90 -15.81
CA ARG A 324 4.26 -22.56 -15.98
C ARG A 324 3.24 -22.06 -14.94
N ARG A 325 3.62 -22.03 -13.65
CA ARG A 325 2.77 -21.52 -12.56
C ARG A 325 2.26 -20.12 -12.83
N ARG A 326 3.05 -19.28 -13.47
CA ARG A 326 2.68 -17.90 -13.82
C ARG A 326 1.87 -17.76 -15.12
N GLY A 327 1.61 -18.87 -15.84
CA GLY A 327 0.83 -18.85 -17.08
C GLY A 327 1.68 -18.76 -18.37
N GLY A 328 2.98 -19.01 -18.29
CA GLY A 328 3.87 -19.07 -19.43
C GLY A 328 4.54 -17.75 -19.82
N ALA A 329 5.34 -17.77 -20.87
CA ALA A 329 6.21 -16.64 -21.25
C ALA A 329 5.45 -15.39 -21.71
N GLN A 330 4.24 -15.53 -22.24
CA GLN A 330 3.37 -14.41 -22.62
C GLN A 330 2.86 -13.63 -21.43
N SER A 331 2.77 -14.27 -20.25
CA SER A 331 2.26 -13.66 -19.03
C SER A 331 3.26 -12.72 -18.36
N LEU A 332 4.53 -12.76 -18.73
CA LEU A 332 5.59 -11.93 -18.13
C LEU A 332 5.96 -10.78 -19.05
N LEU A 333 5.51 -9.58 -18.73
CA LEU A 333 5.82 -8.34 -19.42
C LEU A 333 6.92 -7.59 -18.66
N VAL A 334 8.08 -7.35 -19.28
CA VAL A 334 9.13 -6.49 -18.70
C VAL A 334 8.63 -5.05 -18.66
N THR A 335 8.79 -4.37 -17.51
CA THR A 335 8.21 -3.04 -17.28
C THR A 335 9.25 -1.92 -17.20
N GLU A 336 10.55 -2.24 -17.22
CA GLU A 336 11.63 -1.24 -17.13
C GLU A 336 12.87 -1.63 -17.96
N GLY A 337 13.77 -0.67 -18.12
CA GLY A 337 15.00 -0.87 -18.89
C GLY A 337 14.78 -0.97 -20.40
N ALA A 338 15.80 -1.42 -21.13
CA ALA A 338 15.79 -1.51 -22.59
C ALA A 338 14.77 -2.50 -23.16
N LEU A 339 14.32 -3.45 -22.36
CA LEU A 339 13.34 -4.47 -22.74
C LEU A 339 11.90 -4.10 -22.33
N ALA A 340 11.66 -2.92 -21.77
CA ALA A 340 10.34 -2.49 -21.36
C ALA A 340 9.30 -2.59 -22.48
N GLY A 341 8.12 -3.13 -22.16
CA GLY A 341 7.03 -3.35 -23.11
C GLY A 341 7.12 -4.66 -23.92
N ARG A 342 8.15 -5.49 -23.71
CA ARG A 342 8.29 -6.81 -24.34
C ARG A 342 7.91 -7.90 -23.34
N THR A 343 7.16 -8.91 -23.82
CA THR A 343 6.96 -10.14 -23.04
C THR A 343 8.21 -11.02 -23.09
N LEU A 344 8.35 -11.93 -22.12
CA LEU A 344 9.41 -12.93 -22.16
C LEU A 344 9.30 -13.80 -23.44
N ALA A 345 8.09 -14.05 -23.92
CA ALA A 345 7.88 -14.73 -25.21
C ALA A 345 8.43 -13.92 -26.37
N ASP A 346 8.28 -12.58 -26.39
CA ASP A 346 8.85 -11.72 -27.43
C ASP A 346 10.37 -11.69 -27.38
N ILE A 347 10.95 -11.72 -26.20
CA ILE A 347 12.41 -11.75 -25.99
C ILE A 347 12.98 -13.09 -26.49
N ALA A 348 12.25 -14.19 -26.26
CA ALA A 348 12.66 -15.54 -26.62
C ALA A 348 12.46 -15.90 -28.11
N LYS A 349 11.81 -15.05 -28.93
CA LYS A 349 11.51 -15.37 -30.35
C LYS A 349 12.73 -15.82 -31.17
N GLY A 350 13.90 -15.25 -30.88
CA GLY A 350 15.14 -15.58 -31.63
C GLY A 350 15.74 -16.94 -31.27
N SER A 351 15.61 -17.37 -30.02
CA SER A 351 16.15 -18.65 -29.51
C SER A 351 15.12 -19.77 -29.45
N GLY A 352 13.83 -19.44 -29.42
CA GLY A 352 12.75 -20.40 -29.15
C GLY A 352 12.72 -20.93 -27.69
N ASP A 353 13.59 -20.39 -26.81
CA ASP A 353 13.79 -20.89 -25.45
C ASP A 353 13.59 -19.77 -24.41
N PRO A 354 12.40 -19.68 -23.79
CA PRO A 354 12.11 -18.64 -22.80
C PRO A 354 13.00 -18.69 -21.55
N ILE A 355 13.46 -19.89 -21.16
CA ILE A 355 14.31 -20.03 -19.98
C ILE A 355 15.72 -19.53 -20.27
N ALA A 356 16.29 -19.84 -21.44
CA ALA A 356 17.57 -19.28 -21.86
C ALA A 356 17.49 -17.75 -21.96
N ALA A 357 16.41 -17.21 -22.53
CA ALA A 357 16.17 -15.78 -22.61
C ALA A 357 16.09 -15.13 -21.21
N ALA A 358 15.35 -15.74 -20.27
CA ALA A 358 15.25 -15.25 -18.90
C ALA A 358 16.62 -15.24 -18.19
N ILE A 359 17.41 -16.32 -18.33
CA ILE A 359 18.76 -16.39 -17.75
C ILE A 359 19.66 -15.28 -18.30
N ALA A 360 19.63 -15.04 -19.62
CA ALA A 360 20.40 -13.96 -20.24
C ALA A 360 20.03 -12.59 -19.67
N VAL A 361 18.74 -12.29 -19.55
CA VAL A 361 18.24 -11.04 -18.98
C VAL A 361 18.65 -10.90 -17.50
N ILE A 362 18.54 -11.96 -16.69
CA ILE A 362 18.93 -11.96 -15.28
C ILE A 362 20.42 -11.72 -15.11
N ARG A 363 21.29 -12.21 -16.01
CA ARG A 363 22.74 -11.94 -15.98
C ARG A 363 23.06 -10.46 -16.15
N GLU A 364 22.37 -9.78 -17.06
CA GLU A 364 22.57 -8.37 -17.34
C GLU A 364 21.97 -7.45 -16.25
N GLY A 365 20.86 -7.88 -15.65
CA GLY A 365 20.14 -7.13 -14.63
C GLY A 365 19.03 -7.95 -13.97
N ASP A 366 18.15 -7.31 -13.25
CA ASP A 366 16.96 -7.95 -12.67
C ASP A 366 15.74 -7.04 -12.87
N PRO A 367 15.26 -6.88 -14.12
CA PRO A 367 14.21 -5.94 -14.41
C PRO A 367 12.90 -6.33 -13.73
N ALA A 368 12.10 -5.33 -13.39
CA ALA A 368 10.73 -5.52 -12.95
C ALA A 368 9.86 -6.09 -14.08
N VAL A 369 8.92 -6.93 -13.70
CA VAL A 369 7.94 -7.54 -14.61
C VAL A 369 6.51 -7.37 -14.08
N ALA A 370 5.57 -7.13 -14.99
CA ALA A 370 4.15 -7.32 -14.76
C ALA A 370 3.78 -8.76 -15.19
N SER A 371 3.32 -9.55 -14.24
CA SER A 371 2.97 -10.95 -14.45
C SER A 371 1.45 -11.10 -14.47
N PHE A 372 0.86 -11.42 -15.63
CA PHE A 372 -0.58 -11.58 -15.83
C PHE A 372 -1.04 -12.94 -15.29
N ASN A 373 -1.27 -13.02 -14.00
CA ASN A 373 -1.42 -14.26 -13.26
C ASN A 373 -2.58 -14.25 -12.26
N GLN A 374 -3.48 -13.27 -12.31
CA GLN A 374 -4.67 -13.22 -11.45
C GLN A 374 -5.95 -13.34 -12.28
N ALA A 375 -6.89 -14.12 -11.77
CA ALA A 375 -8.20 -14.30 -12.37
C ALA A 375 -9.22 -13.27 -11.85
N GLU A 376 -9.98 -12.65 -12.74
CA GLU A 376 -11.01 -11.66 -12.39
C GLU A 376 -12.06 -12.16 -11.39
N PRO A 377 -12.53 -13.43 -11.42
CA PRO A 377 -13.43 -13.95 -10.38
C PRO A 377 -12.85 -13.88 -8.97
N ASP A 378 -11.56 -14.22 -8.81
CA ASP A 378 -10.87 -14.14 -7.51
C ASP A 378 -10.69 -12.70 -7.05
N ILE A 379 -10.30 -11.80 -7.95
CA ILE A 379 -10.20 -10.36 -7.66
C ILE A 379 -11.53 -9.84 -7.11
N ARG A 380 -12.66 -10.18 -7.77
CA ARG A 380 -14.00 -9.74 -7.30
C ARG A 380 -14.41 -10.41 -5.99
N ALA A 381 -14.04 -11.67 -5.77
CA ALA A 381 -14.39 -12.42 -4.55
C ALA A 381 -13.73 -11.77 -3.32
N PHE A 382 -12.44 -11.42 -3.39
CA PHE A 382 -11.74 -10.68 -2.35
C PHE A 382 -12.28 -9.26 -2.20
N MET A 383 -12.47 -8.54 -3.30
CA MET A 383 -12.93 -7.15 -3.30
C MET A 383 -14.29 -6.96 -2.62
N ARG A 384 -15.16 -7.96 -2.63
CA ARG A 384 -16.47 -7.88 -1.93
C ARG A 384 -16.35 -7.92 -0.42
N ARG A 385 -15.21 -8.34 0.15
CA ARG A 385 -15.11 -8.53 1.61
C ARG A 385 -14.95 -7.19 2.33
N PRO A 386 -15.66 -6.98 3.46
CA PRO A 386 -15.62 -5.71 4.19
C PRO A 386 -14.26 -5.42 4.85
N TRP A 387 -13.45 -6.42 5.03
CA TRP A 387 -12.13 -6.35 5.64
C TRP A 387 -10.99 -6.19 4.61
N VAL A 388 -11.31 -6.03 3.31
CA VAL A 388 -10.32 -5.80 2.24
C VAL A 388 -10.29 -4.33 1.86
N MET A 389 -9.16 -3.69 2.16
CA MET A 389 -8.85 -2.30 1.82
C MET A 389 -8.50 -2.12 0.34
N THR A 390 -8.48 -0.88 -0.10
CA THR A 390 -7.86 -0.53 -1.39
C THR A 390 -6.38 -0.24 -1.14
N GLY A 391 -5.51 -1.01 -1.76
CA GLY A 391 -4.07 -0.75 -1.86
C GLY A 391 -3.66 -0.57 -3.30
N SER A 392 -2.51 0.04 -3.57
CA SER A 392 -1.97 0.14 -4.92
C SER A 392 -0.87 -0.87 -5.18
N ASP A 393 -0.12 -1.26 -4.15
CA ASP A 393 1.14 -2.00 -4.29
C ASP A 393 2.05 -1.29 -5.32
N ALA A 394 2.07 0.06 -5.22
CA ALA A 394 2.70 0.96 -6.18
C ALA A 394 4.17 0.60 -6.41
N SER A 395 4.51 0.36 -7.67
CA SER A 395 5.86 -0.02 -8.08
C SER A 395 6.20 0.55 -9.46
N THR A 396 7.48 0.71 -9.75
CA THR A 396 7.97 1.27 -11.00
C THR A 396 7.48 0.48 -12.23
N GLY A 397 7.09 1.21 -13.28
CA GLY A 397 6.70 0.63 -14.57
C GLY A 397 5.35 -0.09 -14.59
N HIS A 398 4.65 -0.25 -13.46
CA HIS A 398 3.33 -0.87 -13.42
C HIS A 398 2.22 0.19 -13.34
N PRO A 399 1.12 0.08 -14.12
CA PRO A 399 0.03 1.07 -14.12
C PRO A 399 -0.70 1.18 -12.77
N ARG A 400 -0.53 0.23 -11.85
CA ARG A 400 -1.14 0.23 -10.53
C ARG A 400 -0.74 1.44 -9.68
N THR A 401 0.46 1.97 -9.87
CA THR A 401 0.95 3.18 -9.20
C THR A 401 0.10 4.41 -9.53
N PHE A 402 -0.31 4.55 -10.78
CA PHE A 402 -1.01 5.73 -11.29
C PHE A 402 -2.53 5.56 -11.40
N GLY A 403 -3.06 4.35 -11.18
CA GLY A 403 -4.45 4.07 -11.53
C GLY A 403 -5.24 3.20 -10.57
N SER A 404 -4.72 2.66 -9.49
CA SER A 404 -5.42 1.66 -8.66
C SER A 404 -6.73 2.17 -8.06
N PHE A 405 -6.74 3.32 -7.40
CA PHE A 405 -7.95 3.89 -6.80
C PHE A 405 -8.97 4.27 -7.87
N ALA A 406 -8.51 4.96 -8.92
CA ALA A 406 -9.35 5.38 -10.02
C ALA A 406 -9.91 4.19 -10.84
N ARG A 407 -9.13 3.10 -11.02
CA ARG A 407 -9.60 1.87 -11.67
C ARG A 407 -10.61 1.13 -10.81
N LYS A 408 -10.35 1.01 -9.49
CA LYS A 408 -11.32 0.38 -8.59
C LYS A 408 -12.67 1.09 -8.67
N TYR A 409 -12.65 2.42 -8.69
CA TYR A 409 -13.86 3.22 -8.88
C TYR A 409 -14.50 2.97 -10.26
N SER A 410 -13.81 3.28 -11.35
CA SER A 410 -14.41 3.26 -12.69
C SER A 410 -14.85 1.87 -13.14
N LYS A 411 -14.06 0.83 -12.87
CA LYS A 411 -14.38 -0.55 -13.25
C LYS A 411 -15.33 -1.23 -12.27
N TYR A 412 -14.98 -1.26 -10.99
CA TYR A 412 -15.66 -2.15 -10.02
C TYR A 412 -16.81 -1.45 -9.25
N VAL A 413 -16.83 -0.12 -9.19
CA VAL A 413 -17.98 0.62 -8.63
C VAL A 413 -18.97 0.97 -9.75
N VAL A 414 -18.51 1.62 -10.82
CA VAL A 414 -19.39 2.18 -11.85
C VAL A 414 -19.80 1.12 -12.87
N ALA A 415 -18.86 0.49 -13.56
CA ALA A 415 -19.16 -0.40 -14.66
C ALA A 415 -19.70 -1.76 -14.20
N GLU A 416 -19.04 -2.41 -13.25
CA GLU A 416 -19.36 -3.79 -12.84
C GLU A 416 -20.20 -3.88 -11.54
N ARG A 417 -20.29 -2.80 -10.76
CA ARG A 417 -21.07 -2.73 -9.51
C ARG A 417 -20.73 -3.84 -8.49
N VAL A 418 -19.46 -4.22 -8.43
CA VAL A 418 -18.93 -5.22 -7.48
C VAL A 418 -19.01 -4.71 -6.05
N VAL A 419 -18.76 -3.41 -5.86
CA VAL A 419 -18.89 -2.67 -4.60
C VAL A 419 -19.59 -1.34 -4.84
N THR A 420 -20.26 -0.81 -3.82
CA THR A 420 -20.90 0.51 -3.88
C THR A 420 -19.87 1.63 -3.73
N LEU A 421 -20.21 2.85 -4.14
CA LEU A 421 -19.38 4.03 -3.92
C LEU A 421 -19.05 4.24 -2.43
N ARG A 422 -20.04 4.07 -1.55
CA ARG A 422 -19.85 4.15 -0.10
C ARG A 422 -18.80 3.14 0.37
N GLN A 423 -18.93 1.87 -0.01
CA GLN A 423 -17.97 0.83 0.33
C GLN A 423 -16.57 1.11 -0.23
N PHE A 424 -16.47 1.65 -1.45
CA PHE A 424 -15.20 2.07 -2.03
C PHE A 424 -14.52 3.13 -1.16
N ILE A 425 -15.25 4.20 -0.78
CA ILE A 425 -14.71 5.28 0.05
C ILE A 425 -14.30 4.76 1.42
N GLU A 426 -15.18 3.99 2.11
CA GLU A 426 -14.89 3.42 3.43
C GLU A 426 -13.63 2.54 3.41
N ARG A 427 -13.46 1.71 2.37
CA ARG A 427 -12.31 0.79 2.24
C ARG A 427 -11.05 1.47 1.70
N SER A 428 -11.18 2.66 1.15
CA SER A 428 -10.06 3.48 0.68
C SER A 428 -9.62 4.54 1.69
N SER A 429 -10.32 4.66 2.84
CA SER A 429 -10.00 5.69 3.85
C SER A 429 -10.22 5.19 5.27
N THR A 430 -11.48 5.03 5.69
CA THR A 430 -11.88 4.75 7.07
C THR A 430 -11.32 3.43 7.59
N LEU A 431 -11.46 2.35 6.81
CA LEU A 431 -11.01 1.01 7.20
C LEU A 431 -9.49 0.99 7.44
N ALA A 432 -8.71 1.65 6.57
CA ALA A 432 -7.27 1.75 6.77
C ALA A 432 -6.93 2.60 8.01
N ALA A 433 -7.60 3.74 8.20
CA ALA A 433 -7.38 4.57 9.38
C ALA A 433 -7.65 3.82 10.68
N ASP A 434 -8.74 3.04 10.73
CA ASP A 434 -9.13 2.25 11.92
C ASP A 434 -8.17 1.07 12.15
N THR A 435 -7.82 0.34 11.08
CA THR A 435 -6.91 -0.82 11.16
C THR A 435 -5.55 -0.44 11.71
N PHE A 436 -5.02 0.72 11.31
CA PHE A 436 -3.67 1.16 11.63
C PHE A 436 -3.61 2.27 12.68
N GLY A 437 -4.73 2.60 13.32
CA GLY A 437 -4.77 3.57 14.43
C GLY A 437 -4.40 4.99 14.03
N LEU A 438 -4.74 5.45 12.80
CA LEU A 438 -4.45 6.81 12.36
C LEU A 438 -5.44 7.81 12.96
N GLU A 439 -5.12 8.32 14.13
CA GLU A 439 -5.98 9.23 14.87
C GLU A 439 -6.33 10.50 14.08
N GLY A 440 -7.62 10.80 14.02
CA GLY A 440 -8.15 11.99 13.37
C GLY A 440 -8.06 11.99 11.85
N ARG A 441 -7.82 10.85 11.20
CA ARG A 441 -7.77 10.71 9.73
C ARG A 441 -8.81 9.71 9.20
N GLY A 442 -9.00 9.66 7.89
CA GLY A 442 -9.89 8.72 7.22
C GLY A 442 -11.39 9.03 7.36
N ARG A 443 -11.76 10.17 7.94
CA ARG A 443 -13.16 10.62 8.11
C ARG A 443 -13.26 12.14 7.96
N LEU A 444 -14.42 12.59 7.43
CA LEU A 444 -14.80 14.01 7.44
C LEU A 444 -15.67 14.28 8.66
N LYS A 445 -15.07 14.81 9.73
CA LYS A 445 -15.77 15.26 10.94
C LYS A 445 -15.03 16.42 11.58
N ALA A 446 -15.74 17.24 12.36
CA ALA A 446 -15.13 18.32 13.12
C ALA A 446 -13.99 17.79 14.02
N GLY A 447 -12.87 18.50 14.06
CA GLY A 447 -11.65 18.14 14.77
C GLY A 447 -10.71 17.18 14.03
N ALA A 448 -11.15 16.52 12.94
CA ALA A 448 -10.28 15.69 12.12
C ALA A 448 -9.28 16.53 11.32
N TYR A 449 -8.15 15.94 10.95
CA TYR A 449 -7.23 16.55 9.99
C TYR A 449 -7.93 16.75 8.64
N ALA A 450 -7.65 17.88 8.01
CA ALA A 450 -8.24 18.24 6.74
C ALA A 450 -7.50 17.55 5.57
N ASP A 451 -7.70 16.22 5.49
CA ASP A 451 -7.31 15.39 4.36
C ASP A 451 -8.57 14.98 3.61
N LEU A 452 -8.78 15.50 2.41
CA LEU A 452 -9.96 15.19 1.62
C LEU A 452 -9.69 15.23 0.11
N VAL A 453 -10.56 14.56 -0.63
CA VAL A 453 -10.60 14.55 -2.07
C VAL A 453 -11.97 15.00 -2.58
N VAL A 454 -11.97 15.82 -3.63
CA VAL A 454 -13.15 16.17 -4.43
C VAL A 454 -12.94 15.64 -5.83
N PHE A 455 -13.86 14.82 -6.33
CA PHE A 455 -13.76 14.26 -7.68
C PHE A 455 -15.09 14.25 -8.41
N ASP A 456 -15.03 14.36 -9.74
CA ASP A 456 -16.17 14.23 -10.63
C ASP A 456 -16.52 12.75 -10.81
N PRO A 457 -17.70 12.28 -10.34
CA PRO A 457 -18.08 10.88 -10.41
C PRO A 457 -18.26 10.36 -11.85
N LYS A 458 -18.42 11.24 -12.83
CA LYS A 458 -18.55 10.88 -14.24
C LYS A 458 -17.20 10.76 -14.95
N ARG A 459 -16.14 11.35 -14.40
CA ARG A 459 -14.81 11.45 -15.02
C ARG A 459 -13.70 10.72 -14.26
N PHE A 460 -13.92 10.39 -12.98
CA PHE A 460 -12.88 9.74 -12.16
C PHE A 460 -12.58 8.34 -12.72
N SER A 461 -11.43 8.20 -13.34
CA SER A 461 -11.02 6.97 -14.03
C SER A 461 -9.50 6.85 -14.17
N ALA A 462 -9.02 5.61 -14.25
CA ALA A 462 -7.63 5.32 -14.56
C ALA A 462 -7.35 5.57 -16.05
N ARG A 463 -6.24 6.24 -16.35
CA ARG A 463 -5.70 6.42 -17.70
C ARG A 463 -4.45 5.57 -17.94
N ALA A 464 -3.79 5.16 -16.86
CA ALA A 464 -2.63 4.29 -16.92
C ALA A 464 -2.98 2.92 -17.53
N THR A 465 -2.10 2.44 -18.38
CA THR A 465 -2.16 1.11 -19.02
C THR A 465 -0.77 0.48 -18.99
N TYR A 466 -0.65 -0.82 -19.25
CA TYR A 466 0.68 -1.47 -19.32
C TYR A 466 1.58 -0.88 -20.42
N ALA A 467 1.01 -0.35 -21.50
CA ALA A 467 1.78 0.35 -22.55
C ALA A 467 2.15 1.79 -22.15
N ARG A 468 1.40 2.42 -21.25
CA ARG A 468 1.63 3.80 -20.76
C ARG A 468 1.36 3.85 -19.27
N PRO A 469 2.23 3.28 -18.43
CA PRO A 469 1.97 3.08 -16.99
C PRO A 469 1.93 4.37 -16.18
N ALA A 470 2.58 5.44 -16.61
CA ALA A 470 2.75 6.69 -15.87
C ALA A 470 1.69 7.77 -16.17
N LEU A 471 0.57 7.40 -16.81
CA LEU A 471 -0.52 8.36 -17.04
C LEU A 471 -1.32 8.58 -15.76
N THR A 472 -1.35 9.82 -15.27
CA THR A 472 -2.16 10.20 -14.11
C THR A 472 -3.64 9.99 -14.34
N ALA A 473 -4.38 9.63 -13.28
CA ALA A 473 -5.84 9.47 -13.33
C ALA A 473 -6.55 10.78 -13.72
N ALA A 474 -7.75 10.65 -14.26
CA ALA A 474 -8.63 11.76 -14.59
C ALA A 474 -9.71 11.94 -13.51
N GLY A 475 -10.31 13.13 -13.45
CA GLY A 475 -11.55 13.39 -12.71
C GLY A 475 -11.35 13.87 -11.26
N VAL A 476 -10.17 13.86 -10.70
CA VAL A 476 -9.88 14.55 -9.42
C VAL A 476 -9.87 16.05 -9.67
N SER A 477 -10.70 16.78 -8.93
CA SER A 477 -10.76 18.24 -8.98
C SER A 477 -9.89 18.89 -7.92
N THR A 478 -9.99 18.40 -6.68
CA THR A 478 -9.32 19.02 -5.54
C THR A 478 -8.81 17.95 -4.59
N VAL A 479 -7.60 18.11 -4.09
CA VAL A 479 -7.06 17.34 -2.97
C VAL A 479 -6.53 18.31 -1.93
N VAL A 480 -6.94 18.10 -0.71
CA VAL A 480 -6.44 18.82 0.46
C VAL A 480 -5.64 17.85 1.33
N VAL A 481 -4.43 18.22 1.69
CA VAL A 481 -3.56 17.49 2.61
C VAL A 481 -3.23 18.41 3.79
N ASN A 482 -3.60 18.01 5.01
CA ASN A 482 -3.41 18.82 6.22
C ASN A 482 -3.87 20.27 6.04
N GLY A 483 -5.04 20.48 5.41
CA GLY A 483 -5.63 21.79 5.16
C GLY A 483 -5.07 22.58 3.98
N VAL A 484 -4.05 22.06 3.31
CA VAL A 484 -3.41 22.72 2.16
C VAL A 484 -3.90 22.11 0.86
N LEU A 485 -4.30 22.97 -0.10
CA LEU A 485 -4.63 22.54 -1.46
C LEU A 485 -3.38 21.98 -2.14
N ALA A 486 -3.31 20.66 -2.31
CA ALA A 486 -2.26 19.96 -3.05
C ALA A 486 -2.62 19.82 -4.54
N VAL A 487 -3.93 19.62 -4.82
CA VAL A 487 -4.51 19.66 -6.18
C VAL A 487 -5.63 20.69 -6.17
N ASP A 488 -5.66 21.58 -7.16
CA ASP A 488 -6.68 22.59 -7.34
C ASP A 488 -7.12 22.64 -8.80
N ARG A 489 -8.44 22.51 -9.05
CA ARG A 489 -9.03 22.46 -10.41
C ARG A 489 -8.34 21.43 -11.33
N GLY A 490 -7.99 20.28 -10.77
CA GLY A 490 -7.37 19.17 -11.50
C GLY A 490 -5.88 19.33 -11.79
N ALA A 491 -5.23 20.35 -11.25
CA ALA A 491 -3.79 20.58 -11.40
C ALA A 491 -3.04 20.54 -10.06
N LEU A 492 -1.83 20.01 -10.06
CA LEU A 492 -0.93 20.08 -8.90
C LEU A 492 -0.57 21.52 -8.59
N THR A 493 -0.66 21.91 -7.32
CA THR A 493 -0.31 23.26 -6.87
C THR A 493 1.19 23.45 -6.63
N GLY A 494 1.94 22.37 -6.56
CA GLY A 494 3.35 22.37 -6.15
C GLY A 494 3.57 22.49 -4.64
N ARG A 495 2.49 22.56 -3.84
CA ARG A 495 2.60 22.70 -2.38
C ARG A 495 2.78 21.33 -1.73
N ALA A 496 3.79 21.19 -0.91
CA ALA A 496 4.11 20.01 -0.13
C ALA A 496 3.61 20.20 1.31
N ALA A 497 2.57 19.46 1.71
CA ALA A 497 1.95 19.57 3.02
C ALA A 497 1.85 18.23 3.76
N GLY A 498 2.45 17.19 3.21
CA GLY A 498 2.51 15.86 3.82
C GLY A 498 3.36 15.85 5.08
N ARG A 499 3.03 14.93 5.98
CA ARG A 499 3.71 14.72 7.26
C ARG A 499 4.04 13.26 7.46
N ALA A 500 5.15 12.98 8.14
CA ALA A 500 5.37 11.66 8.72
C ALA A 500 4.35 11.41 9.84
N LEU A 501 3.82 10.19 9.88
CA LEU A 501 2.82 9.76 10.87
C LEU A 501 3.43 8.66 11.76
N PRO A 502 4.19 9.03 12.80
CA PRO A 502 4.76 8.04 13.70
C PRO A 502 3.65 7.32 14.48
N HIS A 503 3.76 6.00 14.56
CA HIS A 503 2.99 5.20 15.51
C HIS A 503 3.37 5.57 16.94
N ARG A 504 2.39 5.56 17.84
CA ARG A 504 2.60 5.77 19.27
C ARG A 504 2.72 4.42 19.97
N PRO A 505 3.89 4.03 20.44
CA PRO A 505 4.06 2.76 21.14
C PRO A 505 3.21 2.70 22.41
N THR A 506 2.82 1.49 22.80
CA THR A 506 2.14 1.24 24.08
C THR A 506 2.96 1.85 25.23
N PRO A 507 2.34 2.67 26.12
CA PRO A 507 3.06 3.29 27.23
C PRO A 507 3.84 2.29 28.08
N GLY A 508 5.08 2.67 28.49
CA GLY A 508 5.95 1.84 29.31
C GLY A 508 6.69 0.71 28.55
N THR A 509 6.54 0.61 27.23
CA THR A 509 7.24 -0.43 26.40
C THR A 509 8.50 0.09 25.72
N CYS A 510 8.74 1.39 25.79
CA CYS A 510 9.94 2.06 25.28
C CYS A 510 10.69 2.75 26.44
N PRO A 511 12.04 2.85 26.36
CA PRO A 511 12.84 3.55 27.37
C PRO A 511 12.56 5.05 27.42
#